data_dcc884c211e619a93e3e14a954735863
#
_entry.id   dcc884c211e619a93e3e14a954735863
#
_cell.length_a   1.000
_cell.length_b   1.000
_cell.length_c   1.000
_cell.angle_alpha   90.00
_cell.angle_beta   90.00
_cell.angle_gamma   90.00
#
_symmetry.space_group_name_H-M   'P 1'
#
loop_
_entity.id
_entity.type
_entity.pdbx_description
1 polymer ?
#
loop_
_entity_poly.entity_id
_entity_poly.type
_entity_poly.pdbx_seq_one_letter_code
_entity_poly.pdbx_strand_id
1 'polypeptide(L)'
;KPTYKKFLGYRPGVAVIDDLIVGIENSDGNTNVRFHQKDTLKRFFERFEQNGLTINRFRADCGSCSEEIVEEIEKHSKSFYIRANRCSSLYNDIFALRGWKTEEINGIEFELNSILVEKWKGKAYRLVIQRQKRMDGVLDLWEGEYTYRCILTNDYESSTREIVEFYNLRGGKERIFDDMNNGFGWDRLPKSFMAENTVFLLLTALIRNFYKAIIHRLDV
;
A
#
# COMPACT_ATOMS: atom_id res chain seq x y z
N LYS A 1 19.03 10.97 -9.29
CA LYS A 1 19.91 10.53 -8.18
C LYS A 1 19.92 9.00 -8.11
N PRO A 2 20.99 8.36 -7.55
CA PRO A 2 21.02 6.89 -7.47
C PRO A 2 19.91 6.36 -6.57
N THR A 3 19.24 5.30 -7.02
CA THR A 3 18.26 4.54 -6.25
C THR A 3 18.96 3.71 -5.15
N TYR A 4 18.21 3.09 -4.25
CA TYR A 4 18.76 2.13 -3.27
C TYR A 4 19.50 0.95 -3.92
N LYS A 5 19.21 0.63 -5.19
CA LYS A 5 19.93 -0.36 -6.01
C LYS A 5 21.18 0.21 -6.70
N LYS A 6 21.59 1.43 -6.36
CA LYS A 6 22.76 2.14 -6.91
C LYS A 6 22.68 2.50 -8.40
N PHE A 7 21.53 2.38 -9.05
CA PHE A 7 21.30 2.87 -10.42
C PHE A 7 20.75 4.30 -10.38
N LEU A 8 21.10 5.10 -11.38
CA LEU A 8 20.44 6.38 -11.61
C LEU A 8 19.00 6.13 -12.05
N GLY A 9 18.05 6.76 -11.39
CA GLY A 9 16.66 6.55 -11.71
C GLY A 9 15.72 7.45 -10.91
N TYR A 10 14.44 7.25 -11.20
CA TYR A 10 13.32 7.90 -10.52
C TYR A 10 12.52 6.85 -9.75
N ARG A 11 11.69 7.34 -8.85
CA ARG A 11 10.79 6.51 -8.08
C ARG A 11 9.36 7.06 -8.18
N PRO A 12 8.57 6.59 -9.15
CA PRO A 12 7.19 6.99 -9.27
C PRO A 12 6.35 6.40 -8.14
N GLY A 13 5.61 7.27 -7.42
CA GLY A 13 4.49 6.90 -6.59
C GLY A 13 3.24 6.81 -7.46
N VAL A 14 2.44 5.77 -7.29
CA VAL A 14 1.25 5.52 -8.12
C VAL A 14 0.01 5.40 -7.26
N ALA A 15 -1.01 6.19 -7.56
CA ALA A 15 -2.36 6.03 -7.02
C ALA A 15 -3.22 5.21 -7.99
N VAL A 16 -3.93 4.22 -7.46
CA VAL A 16 -4.72 3.28 -8.25
C VAL A 16 -6.11 3.14 -7.64
N ILE A 17 -7.14 3.21 -8.48
CA ILE A 17 -8.52 2.84 -8.14
C ILE A 17 -8.85 1.62 -9.01
N ASP A 18 -9.21 0.51 -8.36
CA ASP A 18 -9.36 -0.81 -8.99
C ASP A 18 -8.11 -1.20 -9.77
N ASP A 19 -8.14 -1.20 -11.09
CA ASP A 19 -7.00 -1.49 -11.98
C ASP A 19 -6.53 -0.25 -12.78
N LEU A 20 -7.09 0.93 -12.51
CA LEU A 20 -6.78 2.16 -13.22
C LEU A 20 -5.76 3.00 -12.46
N ILE A 21 -4.72 3.46 -13.14
CA ILE A 21 -3.78 4.43 -12.60
C ILE A 21 -4.43 5.81 -12.66
N VAL A 22 -4.73 6.39 -11.49
CA VAL A 22 -5.42 7.68 -11.37
C VAL A 22 -4.52 8.83 -10.93
N GLY A 23 -3.27 8.52 -10.56
CA GLY A 23 -2.30 9.53 -10.18
C GLY A 23 -0.87 8.99 -10.19
N ILE A 24 0.05 9.86 -10.56
CA ILE A 24 1.50 9.59 -10.54
C ILE A 24 2.20 10.78 -9.91
N GLU A 25 3.08 10.52 -8.96
CA GLU A 25 4.03 11.48 -8.43
C GLU A 25 5.45 10.96 -8.70
N ASN A 26 6.19 11.63 -9.55
CA ASN A 26 7.55 11.22 -9.86
C ASN A 26 8.55 11.89 -8.93
N SER A 27 9.46 11.12 -8.36
CA SER A 27 10.48 11.57 -7.42
C SER A 27 11.86 11.06 -7.81
N ASP A 28 12.91 11.74 -7.34
CA ASP A 28 14.28 11.23 -7.43
C ASP A 28 14.41 9.86 -6.75
N GLY A 29 15.20 8.97 -7.32
CA GLY A 29 15.32 7.57 -6.90
C GLY A 29 15.76 7.34 -5.44
N ASN A 30 16.42 8.33 -4.81
CA ASN A 30 16.82 8.29 -3.40
C ASN A 30 15.89 9.10 -2.46
N THR A 31 14.78 9.64 -2.96
CA THR A 31 13.84 10.40 -2.14
C THR A 31 13.14 9.48 -1.14
N ASN A 32 13.03 9.91 0.12
CA ASN A 32 12.24 9.17 1.12
C ASN A 32 10.79 9.07 0.66
N VAL A 33 10.13 7.90 0.87
CA VAL A 33 8.74 7.67 0.48
C VAL A 33 7.77 8.67 1.09
N ARG A 34 8.06 9.18 2.29
CA ARG A 34 7.22 10.14 3.01
C ARG A 34 7.42 11.59 2.56
N PHE A 35 8.50 11.86 1.82
CA PHE A 35 8.79 13.21 1.36
C PHE A 35 7.69 13.69 0.42
N HIS A 36 7.02 14.78 0.78
CA HIS A 36 5.84 15.35 0.09
C HIS A 36 4.64 14.40 -0.10
N GLN A 37 4.62 13.21 0.53
CA GLN A 37 3.51 12.27 0.34
C GLN A 37 2.19 12.82 0.82
N LYS A 38 2.17 13.55 1.93
CA LYS A 38 0.97 14.23 2.45
C LYS A 38 0.39 15.20 1.42
N ASP A 39 1.24 16.09 0.86
CA ASP A 39 0.81 17.08 -0.12
C ASP A 39 0.31 16.43 -1.42
N THR A 40 0.94 15.33 -1.82
CA THR A 40 0.54 14.55 -2.99
C THR A 40 -0.82 13.90 -2.77
N LEU A 41 -1.03 13.26 -1.62
CA LEU A 41 -2.32 12.66 -1.27
C LEU A 41 -3.42 13.72 -1.20
N LYS A 42 -3.16 14.86 -0.55
CA LYS A 42 -4.11 15.97 -0.50
C LYS A 42 -4.54 16.41 -1.89
N ARG A 43 -3.57 16.65 -2.81
CA ARG A 43 -3.89 17.03 -4.20
C ARG A 43 -4.72 15.97 -4.94
N PHE A 44 -4.47 14.69 -4.69
CA PHE A 44 -5.23 13.60 -5.32
C PHE A 44 -6.65 13.54 -4.77
N PHE A 45 -6.83 13.59 -3.46
CA PHE A 45 -8.15 13.59 -2.83
C PHE A 45 -8.98 14.79 -3.24
N GLU A 46 -8.43 16.01 -3.20
CA GLU A 46 -9.11 17.22 -3.65
C GLU A 46 -9.58 17.11 -5.12
N ARG A 47 -8.75 16.53 -5.99
CA ARG A 47 -9.14 16.26 -7.38
C ARG A 47 -10.26 15.25 -7.52
N PHE A 48 -10.24 14.19 -6.73
CA PHE A 48 -11.31 13.20 -6.74
C PHE A 48 -12.63 13.83 -6.28
N GLU A 49 -12.61 14.57 -5.20
CA GLU A 49 -13.79 15.29 -4.67
C GLU A 49 -14.35 16.30 -5.67
N GLN A 50 -13.50 17.08 -6.33
CA GLN A 50 -13.91 18.01 -7.39
C GLN A 50 -14.59 17.31 -8.58
N ASN A 51 -14.31 16.04 -8.79
CA ASN A 51 -14.94 15.21 -9.82
C ASN A 51 -16.05 14.30 -9.27
N GLY A 52 -16.53 14.55 -8.06
CA GLY A 52 -17.63 13.81 -7.45
C GLY A 52 -17.29 12.41 -6.98
N LEU A 53 -15.98 12.08 -6.85
CA LEU A 53 -15.52 10.78 -6.36
C LEU A 53 -15.28 10.83 -4.86
N THR A 54 -15.84 9.86 -4.14
CA THR A 54 -15.61 9.66 -2.70
C THR A 54 -14.82 8.39 -2.47
N ILE A 55 -13.77 8.48 -1.66
CA ILE A 55 -12.93 7.33 -1.32
C ILE A 55 -13.48 6.67 -0.06
N ASN A 56 -14.10 5.51 -0.22
CA ASN A 56 -14.60 4.75 0.92
C ASN A 56 -13.48 4.03 1.67
N ARG A 57 -12.56 3.39 0.95
CA ARG A 57 -11.49 2.60 1.54
C ARG A 57 -10.15 2.93 0.89
N PHE A 58 -9.18 3.28 1.71
CA PHE A 58 -7.81 3.59 1.28
C PHE A 58 -6.85 2.52 1.81
N ARG A 59 -5.90 2.07 1.00
CA ARG A 59 -4.86 1.13 1.43
C ARG A 59 -3.48 1.54 0.91
N ALA A 60 -2.47 1.35 1.76
CA ALA A 60 -1.08 1.66 1.42
C ALA A 60 -0.10 0.73 2.14
N ASP A 61 1.16 0.81 1.74
CA ASP A 61 2.25 0.11 2.42
C ASP A 61 2.72 0.82 3.70
N CYS A 62 3.75 0.27 4.34
CA CYS A 62 4.30 0.83 5.57
C CYS A 62 4.96 2.20 5.38
N GLY A 63 5.30 2.59 4.17
CA GLY A 63 5.81 3.92 3.88
C GLY A 63 4.83 5.02 4.26
N SER A 64 3.53 4.76 4.16
CA SER A 64 2.45 5.69 4.52
C SER A 64 2.07 5.65 6.01
N CYS A 65 2.70 4.80 6.83
CA CYS A 65 2.39 4.68 8.25
C CYS A 65 3.08 5.77 9.08
N SER A 66 2.54 6.98 9.04
CA SER A 66 2.96 8.12 9.87
C SER A 66 1.75 8.98 10.23
N GLU A 67 1.87 9.74 11.33
CA GLU A 67 0.79 10.59 11.84
C GLU A 67 0.24 11.53 10.77
N GLU A 68 1.10 12.34 10.17
CA GLU A 68 0.74 13.34 9.17
C GLU A 68 -0.02 12.77 7.97
N ILE A 69 0.41 11.59 7.51
CA ILE A 69 -0.17 10.92 6.35
C ILE A 69 -1.52 10.31 6.71
N VAL A 70 -1.61 9.65 7.87
CA VAL A 70 -2.87 9.04 8.33
C VAL A 70 -3.91 10.12 8.62
N GLU A 71 -3.53 11.21 9.28
CA GLU A 71 -4.44 12.35 9.50
C GLU A 71 -4.99 12.93 8.19
N GLU A 72 -4.16 12.98 7.13
CA GLU A 72 -4.64 13.46 5.83
C GLU A 72 -5.59 12.45 5.17
N ILE A 73 -5.28 11.16 5.23
CA ILE A 73 -6.13 10.11 4.68
C ILE A 73 -7.50 10.08 5.39
N GLU A 74 -7.55 10.24 6.70
CA GLU A 74 -8.79 10.24 7.49
C GLU A 74 -9.73 11.40 7.17
N LYS A 75 -9.23 12.51 6.62
CA LYS A 75 -10.08 13.62 6.19
C LYS A 75 -10.86 13.31 4.91
N HIS A 76 -10.32 12.42 4.07
CA HIS A 76 -10.79 12.21 2.71
C HIS A 76 -11.26 10.79 2.42
N SER A 77 -11.08 9.85 3.37
CA SER A 77 -11.55 8.47 3.22
C SER A 77 -12.28 8.00 4.47
N LYS A 78 -13.31 7.17 4.28
CA LYS A 78 -14.08 6.61 5.39
C LYS A 78 -13.22 5.66 6.23
N SER A 79 -12.45 4.79 5.57
CA SER A 79 -11.59 3.82 6.25
C SER A 79 -10.24 3.69 5.55
N PHE A 80 -9.19 3.45 6.35
CA PHE A 80 -7.86 3.19 5.81
C PHE A 80 -7.30 1.85 6.32
N TYR A 81 -6.38 1.28 5.55
CA TYR A 81 -5.70 0.01 5.84
C TYR A 81 -4.23 0.15 5.42
N ILE A 82 -3.36 0.34 6.40
CA ILE A 82 -1.93 0.61 6.16
C ILE A 82 -1.10 -0.42 6.89
N ARG A 83 -0.10 -0.99 6.22
CA ARG A 83 0.83 -1.88 6.90
C ARG A 83 1.56 -1.12 8.01
N ALA A 84 1.44 -1.60 9.24
CA ALA A 84 2.10 -1.00 10.38
C ALA A 84 3.62 -1.18 10.30
N ASN A 85 4.35 -0.16 10.76
CA ASN A 85 5.80 -0.24 10.91
C ASN A 85 6.14 -1.26 11.99
N ARG A 86 7.20 -2.03 11.76
CA ARG A 86 7.75 -2.95 12.76
C ARG A 86 8.47 -2.12 13.84
N CYS A 87 8.15 -2.40 15.10
CA CYS A 87 8.86 -1.84 16.26
C CYS A 87 8.83 -2.84 17.42
N SER A 88 9.82 -2.78 18.29
CA SER A 88 9.98 -3.74 19.40
C SER A 88 8.79 -3.73 20.37
N SER A 89 8.24 -2.56 20.67
CA SER A 89 7.06 -2.45 21.55
C SER A 89 5.85 -3.19 20.98
N LEU A 90 5.62 -3.09 19.67
CA LEU A 90 4.53 -3.79 19.00
C LEU A 90 4.67 -5.31 19.09
N TYR A 91 5.88 -5.84 18.98
CA TYR A 91 6.11 -7.28 19.08
C TYR A 91 5.83 -7.81 20.49
N ASN A 92 6.14 -7.06 21.53
CA ASN A 92 5.81 -7.46 22.92
C ASN A 92 4.29 -7.65 23.08
N ASP A 93 3.49 -6.74 22.55
CA ASP A 93 2.04 -6.84 22.59
C ASP A 93 1.55 -8.05 21.77
N ILE A 94 2.11 -8.26 20.58
CA ILE A 94 1.74 -9.36 19.68
C ILE A 94 2.07 -10.73 20.30
N PHE A 95 3.22 -10.90 20.94
CA PHE A 95 3.63 -12.17 21.54
C PHE A 95 2.82 -12.53 22.78
N ALA A 96 2.25 -11.54 23.47
CA ALA A 96 1.36 -11.75 24.58
C ALA A 96 -0.06 -12.21 24.17
N LEU A 97 -0.43 -12.07 22.88
CA LEU A 97 -1.77 -12.38 22.40
C LEU A 97 -2.12 -13.85 22.52
N ARG A 98 -3.38 -14.10 22.86
CA ARG A 98 -4.01 -15.42 22.90
C ARG A 98 -5.28 -15.39 22.03
N GLY A 99 -5.87 -16.56 21.76
CA GLY A 99 -7.13 -16.64 21.01
C GLY A 99 -6.97 -16.35 19.52
N TRP A 100 -5.89 -16.80 18.94
CA TRP A 100 -5.70 -16.77 17.48
C TRP A 100 -6.77 -17.59 16.78
N LYS A 101 -7.31 -17.04 15.68
CA LYS A 101 -8.28 -17.73 14.82
C LYS A 101 -7.58 -18.16 13.54
N THR A 102 -7.65 -19.46 13.26
CA THR A 102 -7.14 -20.01 12.00
C THR A 102 -8.13 -19.74 10.87
N GLU A 103 -7.67 -19.16 9.79
CA GLU A 103 -8.44 -18.81 8.60
C GLU A 103 -7.65 -19.17 7.35
N GLU A 104 -8.32 -19.76 6.37
CA GLU A 104 -7.75 -19.98 5.04
C GLU A 104 -8.08 -18.79 4.13
N ILE A 105 -7.05 -18.18 3.56
CA ILE A 105 -7.16 -17.04 2.63
C ILE A 105 -6.36 -17.37 1.36
N ASN A 106 -7.05 -17.47 0.23
CA ASN A 106 -6.45 -17.83 -1.07
C ASN A 106 -5.65 -19.16 -1.04
N GLY A 107 -6.16 -20.18 -0.35
CA GLY A 107 -5.51 -21.48 -0.24
C GLY A 107 -4.32 -21.52 0.71
N ILE A 108 -4.11 -20.47 1.50
CA ILE A 108 -3.03 -20.39 2.50
C ILE A 108 -3.65 -20.22 3.88
N GLU A 109 -3.21 -21.05 4.82
CA GLU A 109 -3.63 -20.97 6.22
C GLU A 109 -2.87 -19.86 6.96
N PHE A 110 -3.62 -19.02 7.66
CA PHE A 110 -3.12 -17.96 8.52
C PHE A 110 -3.80 -18.01 9.88
N GLU A 111 -3.10 -17.54 10.88
CA GLU A 111 -3.70 -17.24 12.17
C GLU A 111 -3.89 -15.72 12.30
N LEU A 112 -5.13 -15.32 12.59
CA LEU A 112 -5.56 -13.92 12.67
C LEU A 112 -5.91 -13.52 14.10
N ASN A 113 -5.59 -12.26 14.45
CA ASN A 113 -6.00 -11.64 15.69
C ASN A 113 -6.14 -10.12 15.48
N SER A 114 -6.72 -9.40 16.44
CA SER A 114 -6.71 -7.94 16.42
C SER A 114 -6.74 -7.36 17.84
N ILE A 115 -6.08 -6.21 17.99
CA ILE A 115 -6.04 -5.44 19.22
C ILE A 115 -6.30 -3.96 18.94
N LEU A 116 -6.68 -3.23 19.97
CA LEU A 116 -6.65 -1.77 19.94
C LEU A 116 -5.26 -1.31 20.37
N VAL A 117 -4.69 -0.38 19.63
CA VAL A 117 -3.41 0.23 19.92
C VAL A 117 -3.57 1.75 19.98
N GLU A 118 -2.99 2.35 21.00
CA GLU A 118 -2.91 3.79 21.06
C GLU A 118 -1.74 4.28 20.21
N LYS A 119 -2.01 5.22 19.33
CA LYS A 119 -1.04 5.86 18.47
C LYS A 119 -1.22 7.39 18.57
N TRP A 120 -0.34 8.11 18.02
CA TRP A 120 -0.37 9.56 17.77
C TRP A 120 -1.43 10.35 18.56
N LYS A 121 -1.00 11.13 19.52
CA LYS A 121 -1.87 11.97 20.37
C LYS A 121 -2.95 11.20 21.14
N GLY A 122 -2.68 9.95 21.50
CA GLY A 122 -3.63 9.14 22.27
C GLY A 122 -4.81 8.60 21.47
N LYS A 123 -4.79 8.68 20.14
CA LYS A 123 -5.85 8.14 19.30
C LYS A 123 -5.76 6.63 19.21
N ALA A 124 -6.87 5.95 19.49
CA ALA A 124 -6.95 4.51 19.40
C ALA A 124 -7.20 4.08 17.94
N TYR A 125 -6.47 3.07 17.50
CA TYR A 125 -6.65 2.41 16.21
C TYR A 125 -6.74 0.91 16.40
N ARG A 126 -7.36 0.22 15.46
CA ARG A 126 -7.35 -1.23 15.40
C ARG A 126 -6.10 -1.71 14.66
N LEU A 127 -5.38 -2.63 15.28
CA LEU A 127 -4.28 -3.35 14.66
C LEU A 127 -4.72 -4.78 14.38
N VAL A 128 -4.85 -5.13 13.13
CA VAL A 128 -5.13 -6.50 12.67
C VAL A 128 -3.82 -7.19 12.40
N ILE A 129 -3.64 -8.37 12.99
CA ILE A 129 -2.41 -9.13 12.92
C ILE A 129 -2.67 -10.44 12.20
N GLN A 130 -1.90 -10.68 11.16
CA GLN A 130 -1.83 -11.92 10.41
C GLN A 130 -0.48 -12.57 10.70
N ARG A 131 -0.47 -13.84 11.13
CA ARG A 131 0.76 -14.61 11.22
C ARG A 131 0.67 -15.93 10.48
N GLN A 132 1.80 -16.41 10.03
CA GLN A 132 1.94 -17.70 9.36
C GLN A 132 3.20 -18.40 9.87
N LYS A 133 3.11 -19.69 10.11
CA LYS A 133 4.28 -20.49 10.50
C LYS A 133 5.28 -20.55 9.35
N ARG A 134 6.55 -20.35 9.64
CA ARG A 134 7.62 -20.43 8.66
C ARG A 134 7.78 -21.88 8.17
N MET A 135 7.83 -22.05 6.87
CA MET A 135 8.00 -23.37 6.25
C MET A 135 9.48 -23.71 6.01
N ASP A 136 10.38 -22.72 6.09
CA ASP A 136 11.81 -22.86 5.86
C ASP A 136 12.59 -23.44 7.07
N GLY A 137 11.91 -23.61 8.20
CA GLY A 137 12.53 -24.09 9.45
C GLY A 137 13.52 -23.09 10.08
N VAL A 138 13.67 -21.91 9.52
CA VAL A 138 14.57 -20.87 10.04
C VAL A 138 13.88 -20.10 11.15
N LEU A 139 14.49 -20.05 12.33
CA LEU A 139 14.04 -19.20 13.43
C LEU A 139 14.54 -17.78 13.21
N ASP A 140 13.63 -16.85 13.12
CA ASP A 140 13.98 -15.42 13.13
C ASP A 140 14.26 -14.96 14.56
N LEU A 141 15.27 -14.12 14.75
CA LEU A 141 15.67 -13.62 16.09
C LEU A 141 14.56 -12.84 16.80
N TRP A 142 13.65 -12.21 16.05
CA TRP A 142 12.58 -11.35 16.56
C TRP A 142 11.21 -12.01 16.50
N GLU A 143 10.92 -12.70 15.38
CA GLU A 143 9.59 -13.26 15.07
C GLU A 143 9.48 -14.75 15.43
N GLY A 144 10.61 -15.44 15.74
CA GLY A 144 10.64 -16.87 16.09
C GLY A 144 10.21 -17.77 14.92
N GLU A 145 9.26 -18.67 15.18
CA GLU A 145 8.73 -19.63 14.18
C GLU A 145 7.69 -19.02 13.22
N TYR A 146 7.25 -17.77 13.44
CA TYR A 146 6.19 -17.14 12.68
C TYR A 146 6.70 -15.95 11.89
N THR A 147 6.02 -15.65 10.80
CA THR A 147 6.11 -14.37 10.09
C THR A 147 4.86 -13.56 10.39
N TYR A 148 5.03 -12.29 10.77
CA TYR A 148 3.92 -11.41 11.14
C TYR A 148 3.71 -10.31 10.13
N ARG A 149 2.44 -10.01 9.85
CA ARG A 149 2.01 -8.82 9.10
C ARG A 149 0.95 -8.11 9.90
N CYS A 150 1.14 -6.81 10.11
CA CYS A 150 0.23 -5.99 10.88
C CYS A 150 -0.39 -4.91 10.00
N ILE A 151 -1.69 -4.73 10.12
CA ILE A 151 -2.47 -3.74 9.37
C ILE A 151 -3.09 -2.79 10.38
N LEU A 152 -2.72 -1.52 10.33
CA LEU A 152 -3.32 -0.44 11.10
C LEU A 152 -4.53 0.08 10.35
N THR A 153 -5.66 0.25 11.07
CA THR A 153 -6.91 0.70 10.47
C THR A 153 -7.79 1.44 11.47
N ASN A 154 -8.70 2.26 10.95
CA ASN A 154 -9.82 2.85 11.69
C ASN A 154 -11.15 2.11 11.40
N ASP A 155 -11.10 0.92 10.82
CA ASP A 155 -12.25 0.05 10.61
C ASP A 155 -12.43 -0.89 11.81
N TYR A 156 -13.44 -0.63 12.62
CA TYR A 156 -13.77 -1.41 13.81
C TYR A 156 -14.88 -2.42 13.57
N GLU A 157 -15.58 -2.33 12.43
CA GLU A 157 -16.78 -3.11 12.11
C GLU A 157 -16.45 -4.38 11.34
N SER A 158 -15.58 -4.29 10.34
CA SER A 158 -15.23 -5.44 9.50
C SER A 158 -14.50 -6.54 10.29
N SER A 159 -14.70 -7.78 9.90
CA SER A 159 -13.97 -8.92 10.49
C SER A 159 -12.46 -8.84 10.18
N THR A 160 -11.64 -9.51 10.98
CA THR A 160 -10.18 -9.60 10.73
C THR A 160 -9.88 -10.20 9.36
N ARG A 161 -10.67 -11.18 8.93
CA ARG A 161 -10.56 -11.82 7.63
C ARG A 161 -10.80 -10.83 6.49
N GLU A 162 -11.92 -10.11 6.50
CA GLU A 162 -12.24 -9.12 5.48
C GLU A 162 -11.17 -8.03 5.36
N ILE A 163 -10.62 -7.56 6.49
CA ILE A 163 -9.54 -6.58 6.49
C ILE A 163 -8.29 -7.14 5.83
N VAL A 164 -7.90 -8.37 6.15
CA VAL A 164 -6.72 -9.02 5.58
C VAL A 164 -6.92 -9.29 4.09
N GLU A 165 -8.06 -9.81 3.68
CA GLU A 165 -8.40 -10.06 2.27
C GLU A 165 -8.36 -8.75 1.47
N PHE A 166 -9.02 -7.70 1.96
CA PHE A 166 -8.98 -6.38 1.31
C PHE A 166 -7.56 -5.83 1.21
N TYR A 167 -6.77 -5.93 2.29
CA TYR A 167 -5.40 -5.45 2.27
C TYR A 167 -4.51 -6.25 1.30
N ASN A 168 -4.67 -7.56 1.24
CA ASN A 168 -3.88 -8.43 0.36
C ASN A 168 -4.09 -8.14 -1.13
N LEU A 169 -5.26 -7.62 -1.53
CA LEU A 169 -5.48 -7.12 -2.90
C LEU A 169 -4.51 -5.99 -3.28
N ARG A 170 -3.76 -5.40 -2.32
CA ARG A 170 -2.67 -4.46 -2.61
C ARG A 170 -1.57 -5.09 -3.48
N GLY A 171 -1.31 -6.38 -3.33
CA GLY A 171 -0.34 -7.12 -4.15
C GLY A 171 -0.65 -7.04 -5.66
N GLY A 172 -1.90 -6.81 -6.05
CA GLY A 172 -2.26 -6.55 -7.44
C GLY A 172 -1.57 -5.31 -8.05
N LYS A 173 -1.10 -4.36 -7.22
CA LYS A 173 -0.34 -3.20 -7.71
C LYS A 173 1.06 -3.57 -8.22
N GLU A 174 1.65 -4.65 -7.74
CA GLU A 174 2.94 -5.15 -8.24
C GLU A 174 2.80 -5.55 -9.71
N ARG A 175 1.66 -6.15 -10.08
CA ARG A 175 1.33 -6.47 -11.48
C ARG A 175 1.20 -5.22 -12.34
N ILE A 176 0.69 -4.10 -11.79
CA ILE A 176 0.62 -2.84 -12.52
C ILE A 176 2.02 -2.32 -12.83
N PHE A 177 2.95 -2.39 -11.86
CA PHE A 177 4.34 -2.02 -12.12
C PHE A 177 5.00 -2.97 -13.13
N ASP A 178 4.72 -4.27 -13.06
CA ASP A 178 5.21 -5.25 -14.04
C ASP A 178 4.66 -4.94 -15.44
N ASP A 179 3.36 -4.65 -15.58
CA ASP A 179 2.75 -4.20 -16.82
C ASP A 179 3.45 -2.94 -17.36
N MET A 180 3.66 -1.94 -16.50
CA MET A 180 4.28 -0.67 -16.89
C MET A 180 5.76 -0.83 -17.27
N ASN A 181 6.51 -1.65 -16.53
CA ASN A 181 7.90 -1.92 -16.84
C ASN A 181 8.06 -2.72 -18.15
N ASN A 182 7.32 -3.80 -18.30
CA ASN A 182 7.50 -4.73 -19.40
C ASN A 182 6.75 -4.32 -20.69
N GLY A 183 5.58 -3.67 -20.54
CA GLY A 183 4.71 -3.32 -21.66
C GLY A 183 4.77 -1.84 -22.09
N PHE A 184 5.09 -0.94 -21.16
CA PHE A 184 5.01 0.51 -21.39
C PHE A 184 6.34 1.25 -21.14
N GLY A 185 7.44 0.53 -20.96
CA GLY A 185 8.81 1.07 -20.95
C GLY A 185 9.20 1.86 -19.71
N TRP A 186 8.57 1.62 -18.55
CA TRP A 186 8.95 2.30 -17.30
C TRP A 186 10.31 1.85 -16.76
N ASP A 187 10.81 0.68 -17.17
CA ASP A 187 12.13 0.17 -16.84
C ASP A 187 13.25 0.92 -17.59
N ARG A 188 12.92 1.61 -18.70
CA ARG A 188 13.86 2.32 -19.59
C ARG A 188 13.33 3.69 -19.98
N LEU A 189 13.43 4.63 -19.06
CA LEU A 189 12.93 5.99 -19.30
C LEU A 189 13.68 6.66 -20.44
N PRO A 190 12.97 7.36 -21.38
CA PRO A 190 13.54 7.82 -22.64
C PRO A 190 14.43 9.06 -22.53
N LYS A 191 14.40 9.76 -21.37
CA LYS A 191 15.07 11.04 -21.17
C LYS A 191 15.93 11.06 -19.91
N SER A 192 16.80 12.06 -19.80
CA SER A 192 17.65 12.28 -18.63
C SER A 192 17.01 13.22 -17.59
N PHE A 193 15.99 13.99 -17.97
CA PHE A 193 15.37 15.01 -17.13
C PHE A 193 14.05 14.52 -16.51
N MET A 194 13.82 14.93 -15.27
CA MET A 194 12.65 14.50 -14.49
C MET A 194 11.33 14.93 -15.14
N ALA A 195 11.22 16.18 -15.58
CA ALA A 195 9.97 16.71 -16.14
C ALA A 195 9.50 15.93 -17.37
N GLU A 196 10.43 15.66 -18.30
CA GLU A 196 10.13 14.92 -19.53
C GLU A 196 9.77 13.46 -19.23
N ASN A 197 10.47 12.81 -18.29
CA ASN A 197 10.14 11.46 -17.86
C ASN A 197 8.82 11.41 -17.11
N THR A 198 8.46 12.44 -16.36
CA THR A 198 7.15 12.53 -15.70
C THR A 198 6.01 12.58 -16.73
N VAL A 199 6.17 13.36 -17.79
CA VAL A 199 5.21 13.38 -18.91
C VAL A 199 5.11 12.00 -19.56
N PHE A 200 6.23 11.34 -19.81
CA PHE A 200 6.23 9.98 -20.37
C PHE A 200 5.47 8.98 -19.47
N LEU A 201 5.72 9.01 -18.16
CA LEU A 201 5.03 8.15 -17.19
C LEU A 201 3.51 8.41 -17.19
N LEU A 202 3.09 9.67 -17.22
CA LEU A 202 1.68 10.05 -17.26
C LEU A 202 0.98 9.60 -18.56
N LEU A 203 1.61 9.83 -19.72
CA LEU A 203 1.05 9.43 -21.00
C LEU A 203 0.93 7.92 -21.13
N THR A 204 1.96 7.17 -20.75
CA THR A 204 1.94 5.71 -20.82
C THR A 204 0.95 5.10 -19.83
N ALA A 205 0.75 5.69 -18.65
CA ALA A 205 -0.31 5.28 -17.72
C ALA A 205 -1.71 5.52 -18.32
N LEU A 206 -1.93 6.65 -18.99
CA LEU A 206 -3.18 6.93 -19.68
C LEU A 206 -3.43 5.91 -20.80
N ILE A 207 -2.43 5.61 -21.60
CA ILE A 207 -2.51 4.58 -22.67
C ILE A 207 -2.85 3.21 -22.08
N ARG A 208 -2.22 2.82 -20.97
CA ARG A 208 -2.55 1.57 -20.27
C ARG A 208 -4.00 1.55 -19.81
N ASN A 209 -4.48 2.64 -19.25
CA ASN A 209 -5.88 2.75 -18.79
C ASN A 209 -6.86 2.58 -19.97
N PHE A 210 -6.59 3.20 -21.12
CA PHE A 210 -7.38 2.98 -22.35
C PHE A 210 -7.32 1.52 -22.82
N TYR A 211 -6.13 0.93 -22.84
CA TYR A 211 -5.97 -0.47 -23.19
C TYR A 211 -6.81 -1.38 -22.30
N LYS A 212 -6.75 -1.19 -20.97
CA LYS A 212 -7.57 -1.94 -20.00
C LYS A 212 -9.08 -1.73 -20.22
N ALA A 213 -9.50 -0.50 -20.48
CA ALA A 213 -10.90 -0.21 -20.78
C ALA A 213 -11.41 -0.89 -22.06
N ILE A 214 -10.57 -0.99 -23.08
CA ILE A 214 -10.89 -1.70 -24.34
C ILE A 214 -11.00 -3.21 -24.07
N ILE A 215 -10.02 -3.81 -23.39
CA ILE A 215 -10.04 -5.24 -23.05
C ILE A 215 -11.31 -5.56 -22.27
N HIS A 216 -11.61 -4.78 -21.23
CA HIS A 216 -12.79 -5.02 -20.40
C HIS A 216 -14.13 -4.93 -21.17
N ARG A 217 -14.17 -4.25 -22.29
CA ARG A 217 -15.33 -4.22 -23.20
C ARG A 217 -15.39 -5.38 -24.17
N LEU A 218 -14.25 -6.04 -24.43
CA LEU A 218 -14.16 -7.18 -25.34
C LEU A 218 -14.33 -8.52 -24.61
N ASP A 219 -14.05 -8.56 -23.31
CA ASP A 219 -14.28 -9.73 -22.44
C ASP A 219 -15.76 -9.84 -22.05
N VAL A 220 -16.69 -9.87 -23.06
CA VAL A 220 -18.14 -10.09 -22.88
C VAL A 220 -18.49 -11.54 -23.19
#